data_91126ba42b84eb2fe0cb45f8815a461a
#
_entry.id   91126ba42b84eb2fe0cb45f8815a461a
#
_cell.length_a   1.000
_cell.length_b   1.000
_cell.length_c   1.000
_cell.angle_alpha   90.00
_cell.angle_beta   90.00
_cell.angle_gamma   90.00
#
_symmetry.space_group_name_H-M   'P 1'
#
loop_
_entity.id
_entity.type
_entity.pdbx_description
1 polymer ?
#
loop_
_entity_poly.entity_id
_entity_poly.type
_entity_poly.pdbx_seq_one_letter_code
_entity_poly.pdbx_strand_id
1 'polypeptide(L)'
;MIAVIALAAGITLGVVVDVDVPAAMQPYLPIAVIAALDALFGGVRAHLDGVFDDKQFTISFISNVLVAALIVYLGDQLGVGAQLSTGVVVVLGIRIFSNVAAIRRRLFRA
;
A
#
# COMPACT_ATOMS: atom_id res chain seq x y z
N MET A 1 0.10 -5.32 16.25
CA MET A 1 -0.75 -4.28 15.61
C MET A 1 -0.19 -2.87 15.66
N ILE A 2 0.92 -2.66 16.39
CA ILE A 2 1.55 -1.33 16.47
C ILE A 2 1.91 -0.80 15.08
N ALA A 3 2.49 -1.65 14.23
CA ALA A 3 2.88 -1.23 12.87
C ALA A 3 1.68 -0.83 12.02
N VAL A 4 0.55 -1.54 12.12
CA VAL A 4 -0.68 -1.20 11.40
C VAL A 4 -1.25 0.13 11.89
N ILE A 5 -1.27 0.34 13.21
CA ILE A 5 -1.75 1.59 13.81
C ILE A 5 -0.87 2.76 13.38
N ALA A 6 0.46 2.56 13.40
CA ALA A 6 1.41 3.58 12.95
C ALA A 6 1.21 3.94 11.47
N LEU A 7 0.98 2.94 10.62
CA LEU A 7 0.73 3.16 9.20
C LEU A 7 -0.58 3.92 8.98
N ALA A 8 -1.65 3.52 9.66
CA ALA A 8 -2.93 4.22 9.59
C ALA A 8 -2.81 5.68 10.03
N ALA A 9 -2.07 5.93 11.14
CA ALA A 9 -1.81 7.28 11.62
C ALA A 9 -1.01 8.09 10.59
N GLY A 10 -0.01 7.48 9.97
CA GLY A 10 0.80 8.13 8.95
C GLY A 10 -0.01 8.52 7.72
N ILE A 11 -0.89 7.63 7.25
CA ILE A 11 -1.79 7.93 6.13
C ILE A 11 -2.70 9.10 6.48
N THR A 12 -3.31 9.06 7.66
CA THR A 12 -4.21 10.13 8.13
C THR A 12 -3.48 11.47 8.21
N LEU A 13 -2.29 11.49 8.80
CA LEU A 13 -1.48 12.72 8.89
C LEU A 13 -1.09 13.22 7.50
N GLY A 14 -0.73 12.33 6.59
CA GLY A 14 -0.36 12.70 5.23
C GLY A 14 -1.51 13.32 4.44
N VAL A 15 -2.75 12.93 4.72
CA VAL A 15 -3.93 13.51 4.09
C VAL A 15 -4.28 14.86 4.70
N VAL A 16 -4.12 15.01 6.03
CA VAL A 16 -4.53 16.22 6.76
C VAL A 16 -3.47 17.31 6.67
N VAL A 17 -2.19 16.95 6.74
CA VAL A 17 -1.08 17.91 6.71
C VAL A 17 -0.66 18.16 5.27
N ASP A 18 -0.66 19.44 4.87
CA ASP A 18 -0.22 19.84 3.55
C ASP A 18 1.30 20.02 3.57
N VAL A 19 2.01 19.03 3.07
CA VAL A 19 3.47 19.01 3.03
C VAL A 19 3.96 19.15 1.59
N ASP A 20 4.92 20.06 1.39
CA ASP A 20 5.57 20.22 0.10
C ASP A 20 6.47 19.01 -0.19
N VAL A 21 6.22 18.34 -1.31
CA VAL A 21 6.99 17.18 -1.75
C VAL A 21 7.83 17.59 -2.96
N PRO A 22 9.12 17.23 -3.00
CA PRO A 22 9.96 17.50 -4.17
C PRO A 22 9.33 16.97 -5.46
N ALA A 23 9.43 17.71 -6.55
CA ALA A 23 8.81 17.35 -7.84
C ALA A 23 9.26 15.97 -8.32
N ALA A 24 10.51 15.59 -8.05
CA ALA A 24 11.05 14.27 -8.45
C ALA A 24 10.34 13.11 -7.74
N MET A 25 9.75 13.33 -6.57
CA MET A 25 9.07 12.30 -5.79
C MET A 25 7.56 12.26 -6.03
N GLN A 26 6.98 13.30 -6.64
CA GLN A 26 5.53 13.38 -6.82
C GLN A 26 4.93 12.22 -7.62
N PRO A 27 5.57 11.67 -8.68
CA PRO A 27 5.03 10.52 -9.40
C PRO A 27 4.91 9.26 -8.56
N TYR A 28 5.67 9.15 -7.47
CA TYR A 28 5.70 7.97 -6.60
C TYR A 28 4.67 8.03 -5.47
N LEU A 29 4.07 9.21 -5.21
CA LEU A 29 3.11 9.37 -4.12
C LEU A 29 1.86 8.51 -4.28
N PRO A 30 1.19 8.48 -5.46
CA PRO A 30 0.01 7.61 -5.62
C PRO A 30 0.33 6.14 -5.39
N ILE A 31 1.51 5.69 -5.83
CA ILE A 31 1.95 4.31 -5.66
C ILE A 31 2.18 4.01 -4.18
N ALA A 32 2.84 4.93 -3.47
CA ALA A 32 3.09 4.78 -2.04
C ALA A 32 1.79 4.71 -1.24
N VAL A 33 0.81 5.56 -1.57
CA VAL A 33 -0.50 5.56 -0.89
C VAL A 33 -1.25 4.27 -1.15
N ILE A 34 -1.29 3.79 -2.40
CA ILE A 34 -1.96 2.53 -2.73
C ILE A 34 -1.27 1.35 -2.07
N ALA A 35 0.07 1.33 -2.05
CA ALA A 35 0.83 0.28 -1.36
C ALA A 35 0.56 0.30 0.15
N ALA A 36 0.43 1.50 0.75
CA ALA A 36 0.09 1.64 2.15
C ALA A 36 -1.31 1.11 2.46
N LEU A 37 -2.30 1.41 1.61
CA LEU A 37 -3.66 0.89 1.76
C LEU A 37 -3.69 -0.63 1.61
N ASP A 38 -2.97 -1.18 0.63
CA ASP A 38 -2.87 -2.63 0.48
C ASP A 38 -2.30 -3.28 1.74
N ALA A 39 -1.22 -2.73 2.27
CA ALA A 39 -0.61 -3.24 3.49
C ALA A 39 -1.56 -3.13 4.69
N LEU A 40 -2.27 -1.99 4.82
CA LEU A 40 -3.19 -1.76 5.92
C LEU A 40 -4.31 -2.82 5.92
N PHE A 41 -4.99 -3.01 4.79
CA PHE A 41 -6.06 -3.98 4.69
C PHE A 41 -5.54 -5.43 4.81
N GLY A 42 -4.37 -5.71 4.25
CA GLY A 42 -3.72 -7.01 4.43
C GLY A 42 -3.37 -7.30 5.88
N GLY A 43 -2.90 -6.29 6.62
CA GLY A 43 -2.61 -6.40 8.04
C GLY A 43 -3.85 -6.64 8.87
N VAL A 44 -4.93 -5.93 8.62
CA VAL A 44 -6.21 -6.13 9.31
C VAL A 44 -6.74 -7.54 9.05
N ARG A 45 -6.69 -7.99 7.79
CA ARG A 45 -7.10 -9.36 7.46
C ARG A 45 -6.28 -10.39 8.21
N ALA A 46 -4.95 -10.24 8.22
CA ALA A 46 -4.07 -11.16 8.94
C ALA A 46 -4.35 -11.19 10.43
N HIS A 47 -4.67 -10.03 11.02
CA HIS A 47 -5.04 -9.96 12.44
C HIS A 47 -6.34 -10.72 12.71
N LEU A 48 -7.35 -10.56 11.86
CA LEU A 48 -8.62 -11.28 12.00
C LEU A 48 -8.43 -12.80 11.82
N ASP A 49 -7.48 -13.20 10.99
CA ASP A 49 -7.16 -14.61 10.76
C ASP A 49 -6.23 -15.18 11.84
N GLY A 50 -5.78 -14.36 12.79
CA GLY A 50 -4.92 -14.77 13.90
C GLY A 50 -3.46 -15.04 13.51
N VAL A 51 -3.00 -14.53 12.36
CA VAL A 51 -1.64 -14.78 11.86
C VAL A 51 -0.83 -13.49 11.68
N PHE A 52 -1.25 -12.41 12.31
CA PHE A 52 -0.56 -11.12 12.18
C PHE A 52 0.77 -11.14 12.93
N ASP A 53 1.82 -10.63 12.26
CA ASP A 53 3.16 -10.45 12.82
C ASP A 53 3.67 -9.07 12.40
N ASP A 54 3.98 -8.19 13.36
CA ASP A 54 4.46 -6.83 13.10
C ASP A 54 5.74 -6.80 12.27
N LYS A 55 6.67 -7.71 12.55
CA LYS A 55 7.93 -7.78 11.82
C LYS A 55 7.69 -8.14 10.35
N GLN A 56 6.91 -9.19 10.11
CA GLN A 56 6.57 -9.64 8.76
C GLN A 56 5.80 -8.55 8.01
N PHE A 57 4.85 -7.92 8.68
CA PHE A 57 4.08 -6.81 8.10
C PHE A 57 4.98 -5.68 7.64
N THR A 58 5.89 -5.23 8.51
CA THR A 58 6.79 -4.10 8.21
C THR A 58 7.73 -4.43 7.07
N ILE A 59 8.34 -5.62 7.09
CA ILE A 59 9.26 -6.04 6.04
C ILE A 59 8.53 -6.16 4.71
N SER A 60 7.36 -6.77 4.69
CA SER A 60 6.56 -6.94 3.48
C SER A 60 6.12 -5.61 2.91
N PHE A 61 5.67 -4.69 3.76
CA PHE A 61 5.25 -3.35 3.33
C PHE A 61 6.41 -2.60 2.67
N ILE A 62 7.55 -2.51 3.34
CA ILE A 62 8.71 -1.78 2.82
C ILE A 62 9.22 -2.43 1.54
N SER A 63 9.32 -3.76 1.52
CA SER A 63 9.73 -4.50 0.33
C SER A 63 8.81 -4.22 -0.86
N ASN A 64 7.50 -4.26 -0.65
CA ASN A 64 6.52 -4.00 -1.71
C ASN A 64 6.60 -2.57 -2.24
N VAL A 65 6.79 -1.59 -1.36
CA VAL A 65 6.97 -0.19 -1.77
C VAL A 65 8.24 -0.04 -2.62
N LEU A 66 9.34 -0.64 -2.19
CA LEU A 66 10.60 -0.56 -2.91
C LEU A 66 10.51 -1.23 -4.28
N VAL A 67 9.89 -2.40 -4.36
CA VAL A 67 9.71 -3.11 -5.65
C VAL A 67 8.81 -2.30 -6.57
N ALA A 68 7.71 -1.76 -6.07
CA ALA A 68 6.80 -0.93 -6.87
C ALA A 68 7.50 0.33 -7.38
N ALA A 69 8.27 1.00 -6.53
CA ALA A 69 9.04 2.18 -6.92
C ALA A 69 10.09 1.83 -7.97
N LEU A 70 10.77 0.70 -7.83
CA LEU A 70 11.76 0.23 -8.79
C LEU A 70 11.12 -0.04 -10.15
N ILE A 71 9.97 -0.70 -10.17
CA ILE A 71 9.25 -0.98 -11.41
C ILE A 71 8.91 0.31 -12.14
N VAL A 72 8.39 1.31 -11.42
CA VAL A 72 8.02 2.60 -12.03
C VAL A 72 9.26 3.36 -12.47
N TYR A 73 10.33 3.34 -11.69
CA TYR A 73 11.59 3.98 -12.06
C TYR A 73 12.16 3.39 -13.35
N LEU A 74 12.22 2.05 -13.45
CA LEU A 74 12.70 1.38 -14.66
C LEU A 74 11.77 1.68 -15.84
N GLY A 75 10.46 1.73 -15.59
CA GLY A 75 9.50 2.11 -16.62
C GLY A 75 9.74 3.52 -17.15
N ASP A 76 10.04 4.47 -16.26
CA ASP A 76 10.37 5.84 -16.67
C ASP A 76 11.62 5.89 -17.55
N GLN A 77 12.63 5.07 -17.21
CA GLN A 77 13.83 4.96 -18.04
C GLN A 77 13.55 4.41 -19.44
N LEU A 78 12.54 3.56 -19.56
CA LEU A 78 12.12 2.94 -20.82
C LEU A 78 11.02 3.70 -21.54
N GLY A 79 10.54 4.82 -20.98
CA GLY A 79 9.48 5.63 -21.57
C GLY A 79 8.08 5.07 -21.37
N VAL A 80 7.89 4.10 -20.47
CA VAL A 80 6.59 3.47 -20.18
C VAL A 80 6.20 3.58 -18.70
N GLY A 81 6.69 4.60 -18.01
CA GLY A 81 6.45 4.77 -16.57
C GLY A 81 4.98 4.89 -16.22
N ALA A 82 4.21 5.65 -17.00
CA ALA A 82 2.78 5.81 -16.77
C ALA A 82 2.02 4.49 -16.87
N GLN A 83 2.37 3.67 -17.88
CA GLN A 83 1.75 2.35 -18.06
C GLN A 83 2.09 1.39 -16.93
N LEU A 84 3.34 1.38 -16.47
CA LEU A 84 3.76 0.53 -15.36
C LEU A 84 3.16 1.00 -14.04
N SER A 85 3.07 2.30 -13.81
CA SER A 85 2.39 2.87 -12.65
C SER A 85 0.93 2.42 -12.60
N THR A 86 0.22 2.52 -13.72
CA THR A 86 -1.16 2.04 -13.84
C THR A 86 -1.25 0.54 -13.54
N GLY A 87 -0.32 -0.25 -14.06
CA GLY A 87 -0.27 -1.69 -13.79
C GLY A 87 -0.10 -2.01 -12.31
N VAL A 88 0.80 -1.31 -11.63
CA VAL A 88 1.02 -1.47 -10.19
C VAL A 88 -0.25 -1.12 -9.42
N VAL A 89 -0.90 0.00 -9.74
CA VAL A 89 -2.13 0.43 -9.08
C VAL A 89 -3.24 -0.59 -9.27
N VAL A 90 -3.39 -1.15 -10.48
CA VAL A 90 -4.40 -2.18 -10.77
C VAL A 90 -4.16 -3.44 -9.95
N VAL A 91 -2.93 -3.93 -9.91
CA VAL A 91 -2.58 -5.15 -9.13
C VAL A 91 -2.84 -4.93 -7.64
N LEU A 92 -2.38 -3.81 -7.09
CA LEU A 92 -2.59 -3.49 -5.67
C LEU A 92 -4.07 -3.26 -5.39
N GLY A 93 -4.81 -2.64 -6.31
CA GLY A 93 -6.25 -2.45 -6.19
C GLY A 93 -7.01 -3.77 -6.08
N ILE A 94 -6.64 -4.76 -6.91
CA ILE A 94 -7.24 -6.10 -6.85
C ILE A 94 -6.98 -6.72 -5.47
N ARG A 95 -5.78 -6.60 -4.94
CA ARG A 95 -5.44 -7.11 -3.61
C ARG A 95 -6.22 -6.39 -2.51
N ILE A 96 -6.38 -5.07 -2.61
CA ILE A 96 -7.16 -4.27 -1.66
C ILE A 96 -8.60 -4.76 -1.64
N PHE A 97 -9.24 -4.91 -2.81
CA PHE A 97 -10.61 -5.40 -2.89
C PHE A 97 -10.75 -6.81 -2.33
N SER A 98 -9.77 -7.69 -2.61
CA SER A 98 -9.76 -9.06 -2.07
C SER A 98 -9.66 -9.05 -0.54
N ASN A 99 -8.79 -8.22 0.01
CA ASN A 99 -8.63 -8.11 1.46
C ASN A 99 -9.86 -7.51 2.11
N VAL A 100 -10.45 -6.47 1.53
CA VAL A 100 -11.66 -5.84 2.03
C VAL A 100 -12.83 -6.83 2.00
N ALA A 101 -12.96 -7.61 0.93
CA ALA A 101 -14.00 -8.64 0.84
C ALA A 101 -13.83 -9.72 1.92
N ALA A 102 -12.59 -10.14 2.18
CA ALA A 102 -12.31 -11.11 3.24
C ALA A 102 -12.63 -10.54 4.63
N ILE A 103 -12.28 -9.29 4.88
CA ILE A 103 -12.60 -8.59 6.14
C ILE A 103 -14.11 -8.48 6.30
N ARG A 104 -14.81 -8.06 5.27
CA ARG A 104 -16.26 -7.93 5.29
C ARG A 104 -16.93 -9.27 5.64
N ARG A 105 -16.53 -10.35 4.98
CA ARG A 105 -17.07 -11.68 5.26
C ARG A 105 -16.79 -12.11 6.69
N ARG A 106 -15.62 -11.76 7.21
CA ARG A 106 -15.24 -12.12 8.59
C ARG A 106 -16.07 -11.37 9.63
N LEU A 107 -16.34 -10.07 9.40
CA LEU A 107 -17.05 -9.23 10.35
C LEU A 107 -18.57 -9.36 10.25
N PHE A 108 -19.09 -9.49 9.03
CA PHE A 108 -20.54 -9.43 8.76
C PHE A 108 -21.12 -10.73 8.22
N ARG A 109 -20.28 -11.75 8.00
CA ARG A 109 -20.67 -13.02 7.38
C ARG A 109 -21.33 -12.84 6.00
N ALA A 110 -20.97 -11.76 5.34
CA ALA A 110 -21.48 -11.39 4.03
C ALA A 110 -20.37 -11.00 3.10
#